data_50df7beb249b69a4c5aae9aad6180cdc
#
_entry.id   50df7beb249b69a4c5aae9aad6180cdc
#
_cell.length_a   1.000
_cell.length_b   1.000
_cell.length_c   1.000
_cell.angle_alpha   90.00
_cell.angle_beta   90.00
_cell.angle_gamma   90.00
#
_symmetry.space_group_name_H-M   'P 1'
#
loop_
_entity.id
_entity.type
_entity.pdbx_description
1 polymer ?
#
loop_
_entity_poly.entity_id
_entity_poly.type
_entity_poly.pdbx_seq_one_letter_code
_entity_poly.pdbx_strand_id
1 'polypeptide(L)'
;MSLRAKVIGAVIRRSMKKRLANFNDAEEVRGLTNTPSSTPPGDIGVQAVDVAGVAAEGVELKGSQNQKVMLYLHGGGYIFGGLDSHREIAWRLAKQTGYRVLLLDYRLAPEHHFPAPVNDAYAAYCWLLGEGYSADNLIVAGDSAGGGLALSLIHI
;
A
#
# COMPACT_ATOMS: atom_id res chain seq x y z
N MET A 1 -1.03 -21.20 24.20
CA MET A 1 -2.06 -20.80 23.20
C MET A 1 -3.40 -21.40 23.61
N SER A 2 -4.46 -20.56 23.68
CA SER A 2 -5.80 -21.04 24.06
C SER A 2 -6.38 -21.99 22.98
N LEU A 3 -7.30 -22.87 23.39
CA LEU A 3 -7.98 -23.79 22.47
C LEU A 3 -8.70 -23.01 21.35
N ARG A 4 -9.29 -21.86 21.68
CA ARG A 4 -9.93 -20.94 20.72
C ARG A 4 -8.94 -20.46 19.64
N ALA A 5 -7.72 -20.07 20.03
CA ALA A 5 -6.70 -19.63 19.07
C ALA A 5 -6.24 -20.76 18.15
N LYS A 6 -6.16 -22.01 18.65
CA LYS A 6 -5.84 -23.19 17.82
C LYS A 6 -6.94 -23.47 16.81
N VAL A 7 -8.21 -23.42 17.23
CA VAL A 7 -9.37 -23.66 16.34
C VAL A 7 -9.46 -22.59 15.27
N ILE A 8 -9.37 -21.30 15.65
CA ILE A 8 -9.38 -20.19 14.71
C ILE A 8 -8.21 -20.31 13.72
N GLY A 9 -7.01 -20.60 14.20
CA GLY A 9 -5.84 -20.79 13.36
C GLY A 9 -5.99 -21.96 12.37
N ALA A 10 -6.61 -23.07 12.79
CA ALA A 10 -6.88 -24.23 11.94
C ALA A 10 -7.93 -23.90 10.85
N VAL A 11 -9.00 -23.17 11.21
CA VAL A 11 -10.04 -22.72 10.27
C VAL A 11 -9.46 -21.77 9.24
N ILE A 12 -8.71 -20.74 9.68
CA ILE A 12 -8.04 -19.79 8.79
C ILE A 12 -7.09 -20.51 7.85
N ARG A 13 -6.23 -21.39 8.39
CA ARG A 13 -5.26 -22.15 7.58
C ARG A 13 -5.95 -23.01 6.53
N ARG A 14 -7.04 -23.70 6.90
CA ARG A 14 -7.80 -24.55 5.97
C ARG A 14 -8.51 -23.72 4.88
N SER A 15 -9.12 -22.60 5.27
CA SER A 15 -9.77 -21.66 4.34
C SER A 15 -8.76 -21.04 3.38
N MET A 16 -7.63 -20.54 3.90
CA MET A 16 -6.57 -19.96 3.08
C MET A 16 -5.91 -21.00 2.17
N LYS A 17 -5.60 -22.21 2.66
CA LYS A 17 -5.05 -23.25 1.79
C LYS A 17 -5.99 -23.60 0.63
N LYS A 18 -7.30 -23.67 0.87
CA LYS A 18 -8.29 -23.96 -0.17
C LYS A 18 -8.38 -22.82 -1.20
N ARG A 19 -8.30 -21.58 -0.74
CA ARG A 19 -8.28 -20.39 -1.61
C ARG A 19 -6.99 -20.29 -2.40
N LEU A 20 -5.84 -20.54 -1.75
CA LEU A 20 -4.51 -20.46 -2.38
C LEU A 20 -4.21 -21.64 -3.32
N ALA A 21 -4.85 -22.80 -3.16
CA ALA A 21 -4.66 -23.95 -4.04
C ALA A 21 -5.25 -23.75 -5.44
N ASN A 22 -6.16 -22.80 -5.61
CA ASN A 22 -6.80 -22.46 -6.88
C ASN A 22 -6.24 -21.18 -7.50
N PHE A 23 -5.05 -20.75 -7.11
CA PHE A 23 -4.37 -19.53 -7.59
C PHE A 23 -3.88 -19.69 -9.04
N ASN A 24 -4.79 -19.90 -9.97
CA ASN A 24 -4.45 -19.97 -11.39
C ASN A 24 -4.80 -18.67 -12.15
N ASP A 25 -5.51 -17.75 -11.48
CA ASP A 25 -5.97 -16.50 -12.08
C ASP A 25 -5.81 -15.33 -11.10
N ALA A 26 -4.95 -14.37 -11.49
CA ALA A 26 -4.72 -13.16 -10.70
C ALA A 26 -5.99 -12.29 -10.59
N GLU A 27 -6.83 -12.31 -11.60
CA GLU A 27 -8.06 -11.52 -11.65
C GLU A 27 -9.10 -12.05 -10.64
N GLU A 28 -9.23 -13.38 -10.53
CA GLU A 28 -10.08 -14.00 -9.50
C GLU A 28 -9.62 -13.63 -8.09
N VAL A 29 -8.30 -13.64 -7.85
CA VAL A 29 -7.73 -13.26 -6.54
C VAL A 29 -7.99 -11.79 -6.23
N ARG A 30 -7.81 -10.90 -7.19
CA ARG A 30 -8.10 -9.48 -7.05
C ARG A 30 -9.57 -9.23 -6.73
N GLY A 31 -10.48 -9.94 -7.40
CA GLY A 31 -11.92 -9.88 -7.11
C GLY A 31 -12.28 -10.29 -5.68
N LEU A 32 -11.51 -11.19 -5.07
CA LEU A 32 -11.73 -11.66 -3.70
C LEU A 32 -11.04 -10.81 -2.63
N THR A 33 -9.99 -10.08 -2.98
CA THR A 33 -9.11 -9.38 -2.03
C THR A 33 -9.19 -7.86 -2.10
N ASN A 34 -9.51 -7.31 -3.26
CA ASN A 34 -9.66 -5.87 -3.44
C ASN A 34 -11.04 -5.40 -2.95
N THR A 35 -11.29 -5.55 -1.67
CA THR A 35 -12.50 -5.00 -1.05
C THR A 35 -12.35 -3.49 -0.86
N PRO A 36 -13.37 -2.69 -1.22
CA PRO A 36 -13.34 -1.25 -0.97
C PRO A 36 -13.11 -0.97 0.52
N SER A 37 -12.20 -0.07 0.80
CA SER A 37 -11.97 0.40 2.17
C SER A 37 -13.13 1.27 2.66
N SER A 38 -13.19 1.43 3.97
CA SER A 38 -14.17 2.32 4.61
C SER A 38 -14.00 3.77 4.11
N THR A 39 -15.09 4.50 4.05
CA THR A 39 -15.07 5.94 3.72
C THR A 39 -14.19 6.68 4.73
N PRO A 40 -13.22 7.49 4.28
CA PRO A 40 -12.40 8.29 5.17
C PRO A 40 -13.26 9.25 6.03
N PRO A 41 -12.85 9.50 7.28
CA PRO A 41 -13.49 10.52 8.12
C PRO A 41 -13.51 11.90 7.47
N GLY A 42 -14.47 12.75 7.86
CA GLY A 42 -14.65 14.06 7.26
C GLY A 42 -13.48 15.04 7.42
N ASP A 43 -12.60 14.79 8.38
CA ASP A 43 -11.36 15.53 8.64
C ASP A 43 -10.16 15.09 7.77
N ILE A 44 -10.33 14.02 6.98
CA ILE A 44 -9.33 13.51 6.05
C ILE A 44 -9.60 14.03 4.64
N GLY A 45 -8.55 14.53 3.97
CA GLY A 45 -8.52 14.79 2.54
C GLY A 45 -7.90 13.61 1.80
N VAL A 46 -8.48 13.23 0.68
CA VAL A 46 -7.93 12.25 -0.26
C VAL A 46 -7.90 12.90 -1.63
N GLN A 47 -6.75 12.93 -2.25
CA GLN A 47 -6.52 13.54 -3.55
C GLN A 47 -5.82 12.55 -4.47
N ALA A 48 -6.37 12.35 -5.67
CA ALA A 48 -5.68 11.60 -6.70
C ALA A 48 -4.44 12.36 -7.18
N VAL A 49 -3.34 11.65 -7.34
CA VAL A 49 -2.05 12.18 -7.76
C VAL A 49 -1.49 11.29 -8.86
N ASP A 50 -0.96 11.90 -9.92
CA ASP A 50 -0.11 11.18 -10.87
C ASP A 50 1.35 11.33 -10.45
N VAL A 51 2.00 10.21 -10.23
CA VAL A 51 3.38 10.15 -9.76
C VAL A 51 4.24 9.54 -10.86
N ALA A 52 4.77 10.37 -11.74
CA ALA A 52 5.59 9.95 -12.87
C ALA A 52 4.89 8.87 -13.75
N GLY A 53 3.58 9.02 -13.98
CA GLY A 53 2.77 8.09 -14.76
C GLY A 53 2.20 6.91 -13.96
N VAL A 54 2.41 6.87 -12.65
CA VAL A 54 1.83 5.88 -11.73
C VAL A 54 0.74 6.54 -10.89
N ALA A 55 -0.44 5.93 -10.85
CA ALA A 55 -1.54 6.43 -10.04
C ALA A 55 -1.19 6.35 -8.53
N ALA A 56 -1.60 7.36 -7.79
CA ALA A 56 -1.43 7.40 -6.34
C ALA A 56 -2.55 8.20 -5.66
N GLU A 57 -2.66 8.08 -4.36
CA GLU A 57 -3.50 8.94 -3.52
C GLU A 57 -2.66 9.66 -2.46
N GLY A 58 -2.76 10.99 -2.44
CA GLY A 58 -2.31 11.80 -1.33
C GLY A 58 -3.40 11.84 -0.26
N VAL A 59 -3.09 11.33 0.94
CA VAL A 59 -4.03 11.23 2.05
C VAL A 59 -3.48 12.00 3.24
N GLU A 60 -4.24 12.98 3.74
CA GLU A 60 -3.77 13.85 4.82
C GLU A 60 -4.91 14.44 5.66
N LEU A 61 -4.59 14.97 6.82
CA LEU A 61 -5.52 15.78 7.60
C LEU A 61 -5.78 17.10 6.86
N LYS A 62 -7.04 17.48 6.71
CA LYS A 62 -7.42 18.74 6.10
C LYS A 62 -6.85 19.92 6.89
N GLY A 63 -6.21 20.83 6.18
CA GLY A 63 -5.55 22.00 6.78
C GLY A 63 -4.21 21.69 7.45
N SER A 64 -3.67 20.48 7.27
CA SER A 64 -2.31 20.14 7.74
C SER A 64 -1.26 21.04 7.06
N GLN A 65 -0.32 21.52 7.87
CA GLN A 65 0.88 22.25 7.40
C GLN A 65 2.14 21.39 7.57
N ASN A 66 1.97 20.08 7.80
CA ASN A 66 3.08 19.18 8.02
C ASN A 66 3.86 18.97 6.72
N GLN A 67 5.18 19.17 6.78
CA GLN A 67 6.09 18.98 5.65
C GLN A 67 6.60 17.54 5.53
N LYS A 68 6.11 16.63 6.39
CA LYS A 68 6.53 15.23 6.38
C LYS A 68 5.59 14.39 5.53
N VAL A 69 6.19 13.48 4.75
CA VAL A 69 5.46 12.58 3.86
C VAL A 69 5.88 11.14 4.09
N MET A 70 4.91 10.24 3.97
CA MET A 70 5.12 8.80 4.00
C MET A 70 4.75 8.22 2.64
N LEU A 71 5.74 7.70 1.90
CA LEU A 71 5.48 6.85 0.74
C LEU A 71 5.03 5.48 1.23
N TYR A 72 3.76 5.15 1.01
CA TYR A 72 3.20 3.89 1.44
C TYR A 72 3.04 2.93 0.26
N LEU A 73 3.65 1.77 0.38
CA LEU A 73 3.67 0.69 -0.61
C LEU A 73 2.79 -0.45 -0.07
N HIS A 74 1.71 -0.75 -0.77
CA HIS A 74 0.71 -1.70 -0.28
C HIS A 74 1.19 -3.15 -0.35
N GLY A 75 0.63 -4.02 0.50
CA GLY A 75 0.80 -5.46 0.43
C GLY A 75 -0.03 -6.09 -0.69
N GLY A 76 0.10 -7.41 -0.85
CA GLY A 76 -0.67 -8.16 -1.83
C GLY A 76 0.17 -9.09 -2.71
N GLY A 77 1.38 -9.48 -2.24
CA GLY A 77 2.22 -10.45 -2.94
C GLY A 77 2.68 -10.01 -4.33
N TYR A 78 2.63 -8.71 -4.65
CA TYR A 78 2.87 -8.13 -5.97
C TYR A 78 1.84 -8.54 -7.04
N ILE A 79 0.72 -9.15 -6.65
CA ILE A 79 -0.31 -9.68 -7.55
C ILE A 79 -1.65 -8.96 -7.36
N PHE A 80 -1.96 -8.54 -6.12
CA PHE A 80 -3.19 -7.86 -5.75
C PHE A 80 -2.94 -6.71 -4.77
N GLY A 81 -3.98 -6.05 -4.32
CA GLY A 81 -3.90 -4.82 -3.55
C GLY A 81 -4.01 -3.60 -4.46
N GLY A 82 -4.02 -2.42 -3.86
CA GLY A 82 -4.13 -1.14 -4.56
C GLY A 82 -4.76 -0.08 -3.68
N LEU A 83 -5.13 1.04 -4.29
CA LEU A 83 -5.67 2.21 -3.60
C LEU A 83 -6.92 1.88 -2.77
N ASP A 84 -7.89 1.18 -3.35
CA ASP A 84 -9.16 0.89 -2.69
C ASP A 84 -9.00 0.00 -1.46
N SER A 85 -8.15 -1.01 -1.53
CA SER A 85 -7.95 -1.95 -0.42
C SER A 85 -7.09 -1.37 0.72
N HIS A 86 -6.24 -0.37 0.44
CA HIS A 86 -5.29 0.18 1.41
C HIS A 86 -5.55 1.63 1.82
N ARG A 87 -6.57 2.30 1.23
CA ARG A 87 -6.94 3.68 1.62
C ARG A 87 -7.25 3.79 3.11
N GLU A 88 -7.85 2.76 3.71
CA GLU A 88 -8.14 2.77 5.15
C GLU A 88 -6.86 2.81 6.00
N ILE A 89 -5.84 2.04 5.63
CA ILE A 89 -4.54 2.06 6.30
C ILE A 89 -3.91 3.44 6.13
N ALA A 90 -3.93 3.98 4.91
CA ALA A 90 -3.35 5.28 4.60
C ALA A 90 -3.96 6.42 5.45
N TRP A 91 -5.32 6.51 5.52
CA TRP A 91 -5.91 7.59 6.31
C TRP A 91 -5.74 7.40 7.82
N ARG A 92 -5.68 6.16 8.32
CA ARG A 92 -5.37 5.89 9.72
C ARG A 92 -3.95 6.33 10.07
N LEU A 93 -2.99 6.05 9.21
CA LEU A 93 -1.61 6.51 9.37
C LEU A 93 -1.53 8.03 9.32
N ALA A 94 -2.16 8.67 8.33
CA ALA A 94 -2.19 10.13 8.24
C ALA A 94 -2.78 10.76 9.51
N LYS A 95 -3.86 10.20 10.05
CA LYS A 95 -4.52 10.68 11.26
C LYS A 95 -3.65 10.52 12.51
N GLN A 96 -2.93 9.41 12.63
CA GLN A 96 -2.11 9.12 13.82
C GLN A 96 -0.77 9.84 13.82
N THR A 97 -0.18 10.02 12.64
CA THR A 97 1.16 10.62 12.51
C THR A 97 1.12 12.11 12.19
N GLY A 98 0.01 12.60 11.64
CA GLY A 98 -0.09 13.92 11.06
C GLY A 98 0.68 14.07 9.74
N TYR A 99 1.27 13.02 9.20
CA TYR A 99 2.00 13.04 7.94
C TYR A 99 1.03 12.97 6.76
N ARG A 100 1.42 13.56 5.63
CA ARG A 100 0.82 13.20 4.36
C ARG A 100 1.24 11.78 4.00
N VAL A 101 0.29 10.92 3.62
CA VAL A 101 0.58 9.57 3.14
C VAL A 101 0.35 9.54 1.64
N LEU A 102 1.39 9.23 0.87
CA LEU A 102 1.30 8.97 -0.56
C LEU A 102 1.15 7.46 -0.76
N LEU A 103 -0.07 7.01 -0.97
CA LEU A 103 -0.38 5.61 -1.27
C LEU A 103 -0.19 5.38 -2.76
N LEU A 104 0.78 4.55 -3.14
CA LEU A 104 1.15 4.29 -4.53
C LEU A 104 0.45 3.05 -5.07
N ASP A 105 -0.14 3.16 -6.26
CA ASP A 105 -0.74 2.05 -7.01
C ASP A 105 0.29 1.47 -7.99
N TYR A 106 1.36 0.90 -7.46
CA TYR A 106 2.45 0.37 -8.27
C TYR A 106 2.00 -0.82 -9.11
N ARG A 107 2.61 -1.01 -10.27
CA ARG A 107 2.29 -2.06 -11.24
C ARG A 107 2.48 -3.46 -10.66
N LEU A 108 1.54 -4.35 -10.98
CA LEU A 108 1.45 -5.70 -10.41
C LEU A 108 1.65 -6.79 -11.46
N ALA A 109 2.13 -7.94 -10.99
CA ALA A 109 2.15 -9.18 -11.78
C ALA A 109 0.70 -9.75 -11.91
N PRO A 110 0.40 -10.51 -12.96
CA PRO A 110 1.30 -10.97 -14.01
C PRO A 110 1.52 -9.96 -15.15
N GLU A 111 0.76 -8.86 -15.22
CA GLU A 111 0.82 -7.89 -16.32
C GLU A 111 2.18 -7.18 -16.35
N HIS A 112 2.76 -6.94 -15.18
CA HIS A 112 4.04 -6.27 -15.03
C HIS A 112 4.94 -7.06 -14.07
N HIS A 113 5.91 -7.77 -14.64
CA HIS A 113 6.85 -8.55 -13.86
C HIS A 113 7.94 -7.68 -13.20
N PHE A 114 8.70 -8.30 -12.29
CA PHE A 114 9.93 -7.71 -11.78
C PHE A 114 10.80 -7.19 -12.95
N PRO A 115 11.35 -5.97 -12.86
CA PRO A 115 11.41 -5.08 -11.69
C PRO A 115 10.36 -3.95 -11.69
N ALA A 116 9.22 -4.07 -12.37
CA ALA A 116 8.26 -2.98 -12.52
C ALA A 116 7.83 -2.35 -11.17
N PRO A 117 7.42 -3.11 -10.12
CA PRO A 117 7.08 -2.52 -8.83
C PRO A 117 8.22 -1.73 -8.18
N VAL A 118 9.47 -2.21 -8.34
CA VAL A 118 10.66 -1.55 -7.79
C VAL A 118 10.91 -0.23 -8.51
N ASN A 119 10.78 -0.22 -9.84
CA ASN A 119 10.96 0.98 -10.65
C ASN A 119 9.91 2.04 -10.32
N ASP A 120 8.65 1.63 -10.11
CA ASP A 120 7.57 2.53 -9.75
C ASP A 120 7.78 3.15 -8.36
N ALA A 121 8.17 2.33 -7.40
CA ALA A 121 8.46 2.80 -6.05
C ALA A 121 9.67 3.75 -6.02
N TYR A 122 10.71 3.46 -6.79
CA TYR A 122 11.87 4.33 -6.93
C TYR A 122 11.50 5.66 -7.63
N ALA A 123 10.73 5.59 -8.71
CA ALA A 123 10.23 6.80 -9.39
C ALA A 123 9.40 7.68 -8.45
N ALA A 124 8.54 7.07 -7.62
CA ALA A 124 7.75 7.80 -6.62
C ALA A 124 8.62 8.46 -5.55
N TYR A 125 9.67 7.79 -5.09
CA TYR A 125 10.63 8.38 -4.17
C TYR A 125 11.33 9.60 -4.80
N CYS A 126 11.83 9.46 -6.02
CA CYS A 126 12.49 10.57 -6.74
C CYS A 126 11.50 11.72 -7.02
N TRP A 127 10.26 11.40 -7.37
CA TRP A 127 9.22 12.39 -7.58
C TRP A 127 8.97 13.22 -6.31
N LEU A 128 8.86 12.58 -5.14
CA LEU A 128 8.71 13.30 -3.86
C LEU A 128 9.87 14.25 -3.58
N LEU A 129 11.11 13.85 -3.87
CA LEU A 129 12.26 14.73 -3.76
C LEU A 129 12.15 15.92 -4.73
N GLY A 130 11.65 15.68 -5.95
CA GLY A 130 11.38 16.71 -6.96
C GLY A 130 10.27 17.70 -6.55
N GLU A 131 9.27 17.23 -5.80
CA GLU A 131 8.22 18.06 -5.21
C GLU A 131 8.70 18.92 -4.00
N GLY A 132 9.97 18.78 -3.64
CA GLY A 132 10.61 19.59 -2.59
C GLY A 132 10.62 18.97 -1.20
N TYR A 133 10.18 17.71 -1.05
CA TYR A 133 10.35 17.00 0.22
C TYR A 133 11.84 16.69 0.43
N SER A 134 12.36 16.98 1.63
CA SER A 134 13.71 16.53 1.99
C SER A 134 13.70 15.07 2.41
N ALA A 135 14.82 14.37 2.22
CA ALA A 135 14.98 12.99 2.65
C ALA A 135 14.71 12.80 4.15
N ASP A 136 15.05 13.78 4.99
CA ASP A 136 14.80 13.75 6.44
C ASP A 136 13.31 13.82 6.81
N ASN A 137 12.49 14.31 5.88
CA ASN A 137 11.03 14.41 6.04
C ASN A 137 10.27 13.33 5.27
N LEU A 138 10.98 12.36 4.68
CA LEU A 138 10.41 11.30 3.88
C LEU A 138 10.57 9.94 4.57
N ILE A 139 9.46 9.24 4.77
CA ILE A 139 9.42 7.88 5.28
C ILE A 139 8.96 6.97 4.16
N VAL A 140 9.62 5.82 3.98
CA VAL A 140 9.12 4.75 3.12
C VAL A 140 8.59 3.63 4.02
N ALA A 141 7.34 3.25 3.81
CA ALA A 141 6.65 2.25 4.60
C ALA A 141 5.82 1.33 3.71
N GLY A 142 5.48 0.17 4.23
CA GLY A 142 4.60 -0.78 3.54
C GLY A 142 4.34 -2.01 4.39
N ASP A 143 3.33 -2.77 4.00
CA ASP A 143 2.98 -4.03 4.64
C ASP A 143 3.32 -5.22 3.73
N SER A 144 3.64 -6.36 4.32
CA SER A 144 3.87 -7.62 3.57
C SER A 144 4.84 -7.44 2.39
N ALA A 145 4.38 -7.67 1.14
CA ALA A 145 5.18 -7.44 -0.08
C ALA A 145 5.62 -5.97 -0.22
N GLY A 146 4.76 -5.02 0.16
CA GLY A 146 5.11 -3.60 0.18
C GLY A 146 6.22 -3.26 1.18
N GLY A 147 6.28 -3.97 2.31
CA GLY A 147 7.41 -3.88 3.24
C GLY A 147 8.71 -4.38 2.62
N GLY A 148 8.67 -5.49 1.86
CA GLY A 148 9.80 -5.97 1.08
C GLY A 148 10.24 -4.97 0.01
N LEU A 149 9.27 -4.31 -0.65
CA LEU A 149 9.53 -3.29 -1.65
C LEU A 149 10.18 -2.04 -1.02
N ALA A 150 9.70 -1.61 0.15
CA ALA A 150 10.30 -0.52 0.91
C ALA A 150 11.77 -0.80 1.28
N LEU A 151 12.07 -2.02 1.72
CA LEU A 151 13.45 -2.43 2.00
C LEU A 151 14.32 -2.49 0.74
N SER A 152 13.74 -2.83 -0.42
CA SER A 152 14.47 -2.82 -1.69
C SER A 152 14.95 -1.42 -2.07
N LEU A 153 14.18 -0.39 -1.78
CA LEU A 153 14.55 1.01 -2.04
C LEU A 153 15.81 1.44 -1.26
N ILE A 154 16.04 0.92 -0.07
CA ILE A 154 17.20 1.25 0.77
C ILE A 154 18.51 0.82 0.08
N HIS A 155 18.46 -0.19 -0.77
CA HIS A 155 19.63 -0.77 -1.43
C HIS A 155 19.85 -0.20 -2.85
N ILE A 156 18.99 0.67 -3.30
CA ILE A 156 19.09 1.33 -4.60
C ILE A 156 19.69 2.72 -4.43
#